data_440934469ca8b9b05d474a08355745ee
#
_entry.id   440934469ca8b9b05d474a08355745ee
#
_cell.length_a   1.000
_cell.length_b   1.000
_cell.length_c   1.000
_cell.angle_alpha   90.00
_cell.angle_beta   90.00
_cell.angle_gamma   90.00
#
_symmetry.space_group_name_H-M   'P 1'
#
loop_
_entity.id
_entity.type
_entity.pdbx_description
1 polymer ?
#
loop_
_entity_poly.entity_id
_entity_poly.type
_entity_poly.pdbx_seq_one_letter_code
_entity_poly.pdbx_strand_id
1 'polypeptide(L)'
;MRKPIPPMDLMFFLLESPQSPKHVAAVQVFKKPKNAPDTYLRDLVAAFKAAPVVAPFNYYPHFPRMGMPEWRVQEDMDMDYHVRHSAVPGPGSDEQLMEVIQRLHAGMLDRRRPGWICQ
;
A
#
# COMPACT_ATOMS: atom_id res chain seq x y z
N MET A 1 19.41 -13.37 -5.70
CA MET A 1 19.02 -13.45 -7.12
C MET A 1 18.70 -12.06 -7.63
N ARG A 2 19.30 -11.67 -8.71
CA ARG A 2 19.05 -10.39 -9.35
C ARG A 2 17.83 -10.51 -10.25
N LYS A 3 16.85 -9.63 -10.07
CA LYS A 3 15.62 -9.64 -10.86
C LYS A 3 15.43 -8.25 -11.48
N PRO A 4 15.75 -8.08 -12.77
CA PRO A 4 15.62 -6.76 -13.42
C PRO A 4 14.18 -6.32 -13.45
N ILE A 5 13.96 -5.00 -13.34
CA ILE A 5 12.63 -4.42 -13.48
C ILE A 5 12.31 -4.37 -14.98
N PRO A 6 11.17 -4.96 -15.41
CA PRO A 6 10.77 -4.88 -16.82
C PRO A 6 10.60 -3.43 -17.29
N PRO A 7 10.85 -3.13 -18.57
CA PRO A 7 10.74 -1.77 -19.09
C PRO A 7 9.39 -1.11 -18.87
N MET A 8 8.29 -1.87 -18.96
CA MET A 8 6.95 -1.34 -18.73
C MET A 8 6.77 -0.88 -17.26
N ASP A 9 7.24 -1.69 -16.32
CA ASP A 9 7.16 -1.34 -14.91
C ASP A 9 8.09 -0.16 -14.58
N LEU A 10 9.27 -0.13 -15.21
CA LEU A 10 10.24 0.93 -15.02
C LEU A 10 9.68 2.28 -15.46
N MET A 11 8.89 2.32 -16.54
CA MET A 11 8.27 3.57 -17.00
C MET A 11 7.40 4.24 -15.95
N PHE A 12 6.66 3.49 -15.17
CA PHE A 12 5.84 4.04 -14.08
C PHE A 12 6.71 4.77 -13.05
N PHE A 13 7.86 4.21 -12.71
CA PHE A 13 8.79 4.87 -11.78
C PHE A 13 9.43 6.12 -12.40
N LEU A 14 9.77 6.08 -13.68
CA LEU A 14 10.41 7.20 -14.35
C LEU A 14 9.46 8.38 -14.57
N LEU A 15 8.18 8.11 -14.82
CA LEU A 15 7.17 9.12 -15.09
C LEU A 15 6.53 9.67 -13.81
N GLU A 16 6.71 8.99 -12.69
CA GLU A 16 6.12 9.40 -11.42
C GLU A 16 6.81 10.63 -10.83
N SER A 17 6.01 11.54 -10.29
CA SER A 17 6.48 12.71 -9.55
C SER A 17 5.50 13.01 -8.41
N PRO A 18 5.87 13.85 -7.43
CA PRO A 18 4.93 14.27 -6.39
C PRO A 18 3.65 14.92 -6.94
N GLN A 19 3.74 15.57 -8.10
CA GLN A 19 2.60 16.18 -8.78
C GLN A 19 1.81 15.19 -9.62
N SER A 20 2.39 14.04 -9.94
CA SER A 20 1.77 13.02 -10.78
C SER A 20 2.14 11.61 -10.29
N PRO A 21 1.60 11.18 -9.15
CA PRO A 21 1.79 9.81 -8.68
C PRO A 21 1.22 8.80 -9.69
N LYS A 22 1.89 7.66 -9.85
CA LYS A 22 1.53 6.65 -10.84
C LYS A 22 1.03 5.33 -10.24
N HIS A 23 0.71 5.32 -8.96
CA HIS A 23 0.10 4.16 -8.33
C HIS A 23 -1.41 4.10 -8.58
N VAL A 24 -1.97 2.91 -8.49
CA VAL A 24 -3.40 2.68 -8.59
C VAL A 24 -3.96 2.31 -7.23
N ALA A 25 -5.25 2.55 -7.05
CA ALA A 25 -5.94 2.19 -5.82
C ALA A 25 -7.28 1.53 -6.13
N ALA A 26 -7.75 0.73 -5.19
CA ALA A 26 -9.09 0.18 -5.18
C ALA A 26 -9.73 0.43 -3.83
N VAL A 27 -11.01 0.73 -3.85
CA VAL A 27 -11.82 0.89 -2.63
C VAL A 27 -12.83 -0.24 -2.59
N GLN A 28 -12.85 -0.97 -1.48
CA GLN A 28 -13.82 -2.02 -1.24
C GLN A 28 -14.62 -1.67 0.02
N VAL A 29 -15.93 -1.70 -0.10
CA VAL A 29 -16.83 -1.38 1.01
C VAL A 29 -17.50 -2.66 1.48
N PHE A 30 -17.34 -2.96 2.75
CA PHE A 30 -17.89 -4.16 3.37
C PHE A 30 -18.84 -3.78 4.50
N LYS A 31 -19.85 -4.60 4.68
CA LYS A 31 -20.74 -4.49 5.83
C LYS A 31 -20.20 -5.38 6.94
N LYS A 32 -20.10 -4.81 8.14
CA LYS A 32 -19.68 -5.56 9.33
C LYS A 32 -20.64 -6.71 9.58
N PRO A 33 -20.15 -7.92 9.92
CA PRO A 33 -21.04 -9.05 10.22
C PRO A 33 -22.00 -8.75 11.38
N LYS A 34 -23.20 -9.33 11.34
CA LYS A 34 -24.13 -9.26 12.46
C LYS A 34 -23.49 -9.91 13.69
N ASN A 35 -23.74 -9.32 14.87
CA ASN A 35 -23.22 -9.80 16.14
C ASN A 35 -21.67 -9.82 16.22
N ALA A 36 -20.99 -9.05 15.37
CA ALA A 36 -19.55 -8.90 15.47
C ALA A 36 -19.19 -8.22 16.81
N PRO A 37 -18.13 -8.67 17.50
CA PRO A 37 -17.71 -8.04 18.74
C PRO A 37 -17.18 -6.62 18.49
N ASP A 38 -17.12 -5.79 19.53
CA ASP A 38 -16.60 -4.42 19.42
C ASP A 38 -15.12 -4.39 18.95
N THR A 39 -14.39 -5.48 19.18
CA THR A 39 -13.00 -5.62 18.78
C THR A 39 -12.81 -6.09 17.33
N TYR A 40 -13.90 -6.31 16.59
CA TYR A 40 -13.85 -6.96 15.27
C TYR A 40 -12.88 -6.28 14.31
N LEU A 41 -12.94 -4.95 14.14
CA LEU A 41 -12.07 -4.23 13.22
C LEU A 41 -10.61 -4.26 13.67
N ARG A 42 -10.38 -4.12 14.97
CA ARG A 42 -9.03 -4.22 15.54
C ARG A 42 -8.44 -5.61 15.30
N ASP A 43 -9.22 -6.64 15.50
CA ASP A 43 -8.79 -8.03 15.32
C ASP A 43 -8.54 -8.34 13.83
N LEU A 44 -9.36 -7.78 12.95
CA LEU A 44 -9.19 -7.90 11.50
C LEU A 44 -7.88 -7.25 11.03
N VAL A 45 -7.60 -6.03 11.49
CA VAL A 45 -6.34 -5.33 11.19
C VAL A 45 -5.14 -6.13 11.72
N ALA A 46 -5.24 -6.65 12.95
CA ALA A 46 -4.19 -7.49 13.52
C ALA A 46 -3.95 -8.76 12.70
N ALA A 47 -5.00 -9.39 12.19
CA ALA A 47 -4.89 -10.56 11.31
C ALA A 47 -4.18 -10.23 10.00
N PHE A 48 -4.50 -9.09 9.36
CA PHE A 48 -3.78 -8.63 8.19
C PHE A 48 -2.30 -8.37 8.46
N LYS A 49 -1.98 -7.75 9.58
CA LYS A 49 -0.58 -7.49 9.97
C LYS A 49 0.20 -8.77 10.25
N ALA A 50 -0.46 -9.81 10.74
CA ALA A 50 0.15 -11.10 11.04
C ALA A 50 0.28 -12.02 9.81
N ALA A 51 -0.38 -11.69 8.71
CA ALA A 51 -0.37 -12.50 7.50
C ALA A 51 1.03 -12.50 6.86
N PRO A 52 1.51 -13.66 6.36
CA PRO A 52 2.78 -13.70 5.66
C PRO A 52 2.69 -12.93 4.33
N VAL A 53 3.73 -12.16 4.03
CA VAL A 53 3.83 -11.46 2.74
C VAL A 53 4.76 -12.24 1.84
N VAL A 54 4.23 -12.65 0.69
CA VAL A 54 4.95 -13.47 -0.28
C VAL A 54 5.22 -12.68 -1.56
N ALA A 55 6.19 -13.15 -2.34
CA ALA A 55 6.53 -12.56 -3.62
C ALA A 55 5.29 -12.48 -4.54
N PRO A 56 5.09 -11.41 -5.29
CA PRO A 56 5.96 -10.24 -5.44
C PRO A 56 5.69 -9.09 -4.45
N PHE A 57 4.81 -9.27 -3.48
CA PHE A 57 4.37 -8.20 -2.57
C PHE A 57 5.45 -7.78 -1.55
N ASN A 58 6.52 -8.54 -1.44
CA ASN A 58 7.68 -8.19 -0.64
C ASN A 58 8.85 -7.64 -1.47
N TYR A 59 8.61 -7.30 -2.73
CA TYR A 59 9.63 -6.71 -3.60
C TYR A 59 9.60 -5.19 -3.53
N TYR A 60 10.79 -4.57 -3.52
CA TYR A 60 10.93 -3.12 -3.67
C TYR A 60 11.93 -2.80 -4.77
N PRO A 61 11.80 -1.64 -5.46
CA PRO A 61 12.70 -1.29 -6.54
C PRO A 61 14.02 -0.76 -5.98
N HIS A 62 15.11 -1.20 -6.60
CA HIS A 62 16.45 -0.67 -6.31
C HIS A 62 17.02 -0.02 -7.56
N PHE A 63 17.39 1.25 -7.43
CA PHE A 63 17.98 2.05 -8.50
C PHE A 63 19.47 2.24 -8.19
N PRO A 64 20.38 1.40 -8.75
CA PRO A 64 21.80 1.53 -8.50
C PRO A 64 22.37 2.78 -9.16
N ARG A 65 23.51 3.26 -8.66
CA ARG A 65 24.22 4.39 -9.33
C ARG A 65 24.68 4.01 -10.72
N MET A 66 25.07 2.75 -10.90
CA MET A 66 25.48 2.18 -12.18
C MET A 66 24.78 0.84 -12.39
N GLY A 67 24.33 0.58 -13.60
CA GLY A 67 23.63 -0.64 -13.96
C GLY A 67 22.10 -0.46 -14.02
N MET A 68 21.41 -1.54 -14.30
CA MET A 68 19.96 -1.54 -14.48
C MET A 68 19.23 -1.62 -13.13
N PRO A 69 18.09 -0.92 -13.01
CA PRO A 69 17.21 -1.09 -11.86
C PRO A 69 16.75 -2.54 -11.70
N GLU A 70 16.65 -2.97 -10.46
CA GLU A 70 16.29 -4.35 -10.13
C GLU A 70 15.31 -4.42 -8.95
N TRP A 71 14.53 -5.49 -8.90
CA TRP A 71 13.71 -5.81 -7.74
C TRP A 71 14.58 -6.46 -6.66
N ARG A 72 14.37 -6.02 -5.42
CA ARG A 72 14.97 -6.64 -4.22
C ARG A 72 13.89 -7.11 -3.28
N VAL A 73 14.23 -8.11 -2.48
CA VAL A 73 13.32 -8.68 -1.48
C VAL A 73 13.47 -7.94 -0.16
N GLN A 74 12.35 -7.52 0.41
CA GLN A 74 12.28 -7.01 1.77
C GLN A 74 12.05 -8.21 2.71
N GLU A 75 13.10 -8.61 3.43
CA GLU A 75 13.02 -9.77 4.33
C GLU A 75 12.13 -9.46 5.55
N ASP A 76 12.37 -8.31 6.18
CA ASP A 76 11.61 -7.88 7.34
C ASP A 76 10.58 -6.83 6.94
N MET A 77 9.34 -7.27 6.77
CA MET A 77 8.24 -6.38 6.38
C MET A 77 7.77 -5.55 7.58
N ASP A 78 7.76 -4.24 7.41
CA ASP A 78 7.16 -3.31 8.37
C ASP A 78 5.65 -3.26 8.15
N MET A 79 4.91 -4.16 8.79
CA MET A 79 3.48 -4.28 8.59
C MET A 79 2.70 -3.12 9.22
N ASP A 80 3.27 -2.38 10.15
CA ASP A 80 2.65 -1.14 10.63
C ASP A 80 2.68 -0.03 9.59
N TYR A 81 3.65 -0.06 8.67
CA TYR A 81 3.68 0.81 7.51
C TYR A 81 2.68 0.37 6.44
N HIS A 82 2.62 -0.94 6.13
CA HIS A 82 1.86 -1.46 4.99
C HIS A 82 0.37 -1.66 5.29
N VAL A 83 0.01 -1.98 6.51
CA VAL A 83 -1.39 -2.17 6.94
C VAL A 83 -1.74 -1.14 7.99
N ARG A 84 -2.69 -0.28 7.66
CA ARG A 84 -3.05 0.86 8.50
C ARG A 84 -4.54 0.86 8.80
N HIS A 85 -4.91 1.45 9.91
CA HIS A 85 -6.29 1.60 10.33
C HIS A 85 -6.54 3.06 10.70
N SER A 86 -7.53 3.66 10.08
CA SER A 86 -7.96 5.02 10.41
C SER A 86 -9.49 5.10 10.39
N ALA A 87 -10.02 6.14 10.98
CA ALA A 87 -11.44 6.39 11.03
C ALA A 87 -11.81 7.57 10.11
N VAL A 88 -13.00 7.51 9.55
CA VAL A 88 -13.61 8.65 8.87
C VAL A 88 -14.22 9.56 9.93
N PRO A 89 -14.04 10.89 9.85
CA PRO A 89 -14.67 11.81 10.80
C PRO A 89 -16.19 11.64 10.87
N GLY A 90 -16.76 11.85 12.05
CA GLY A 90 -18.20 11.82 12.20
C GLY A 90 -18.88 12.99 11.44
N PRO A 91 -20.07 12.76 10.87
CA PRO A 91 -20.92 11.58 10.95
C PRO A 91 -20.57 10.44 9.97
N GLY A 92 -19.46 10.50 9.24
CA GLY A 92 -19.04 9.44 8.33
C GLY A 92 -19.82 9.40 7.03
N SER A 93 -20.11 10.57 6.45
CA SER A 93 -20.78 10.68 5.15
C SER A 93 -19.91 10.17 4.00
N ASP A 94 -20.52 9.92 2.84
CA ASP A 94 -19.80 9.53 1.64
C ASP A 94 -18.78 10.60 1.22
N GLU A 95 -19.14 11.89 1.37
CA GLU A 95 -18.23 12.99 1.08
C GLU A 95 -17.01 12.96 1.99
N GLN A 96 -17.18 12.70 3.28
CA GLN A 96 -16.07 12.59 4.22
C GLN A 96 -15.17 11.38 3.92
N LEU A 97 -15.79 10.27 3.52
CA LEU A 97 -15.04 9.09 3.09
C LEU A 97 -14.20 9.40 1.84
N MET A 98 -14.80 10.08 0.84
CA MET A 98 -14.09 10.46 -0.37
C MET A 98 -12.93 11.42 -0.11
N GLU A 99 -13.07 12.35 0.81
CA GLU A 99 -11.98 13.23 1.22
C GLU A 99 -10.79 12.46 1.78
N VAL A 100 -11.06 11.47 2.64
CA VAL A 100 -10.02 10.59 3.20
C VAL A 100 -9.32 9.82 2.09
N ILE A 101 -10.09 9.20 1.19
CA ILE A 101 -9.56 8.43 0.06
C ILE A 101 -8.68 9.30 -0.83
N GLN A 102 -9.15 10.48 -1.20
CA GLN A 102 -8.39 11.41 -2.04
C GLN A 102 -7.06 11.81 -1.40
N ARG A 103 -7.08 12.11 -0.11
CA ARG A 103 -5.88 12.48 0.62
C ARG A 103 -4.88 11.33 0.70
N LEU A 104 -5.35 10.11 0.95
CA LEU A 104 -4.49 8.93 1.02
C LEU A 104 -3.89 8.58 -0.34
N HIS A 105 -4.65 8.80 -1.42
CA HIS A 105 -4.23 8.47 -2.78
C HIS A 105 -3.32 9.53 -3.41
N ALA A 106 -3.31 10.75 -2.90
CA ALA A 106 -2.59 11.88 -3.50
C ALA A 106 -1.07 11.79 -3.34
N GLY A 107 -0.58 11.08 -2.33
CA GLY A 107 0.85 10.97 -2.06
C GLY A 107 1.53 9.85 -2.83
N MET A 108 2.83 10.01 -3.10
CA MET A 108 3.65 8.94 -3.66
C MET A 108 3.88 7.84 -2.64
N LEU A 109 3.95 6.59 -3.13
CA LEU A 109 4.42 5.48 -2.31
C LEU A 109 5.94 5.57 -2.10
N ASP A 110 6.42 5.14 -0.93
CA ASP A 110 7.84 5.13 -0.62
C ASP A 110 8.56 4.06 -1.44
N ARG A 111 9.47 4.47 -2.32
CA ARG A 111 10.24 3.56 -3.20
C ARG A 111 11.28 2.73 -2.48
N ARG A 112 11.57 3.04 -1.22
CA ARG A 112 12.48 2.25 -0.40
C ARG A 112 11.82 1.01 0.20
N ARG A 113 10.54 0.83 -0.07
CA ARG A 113 9.70 -0.24 0.47
C ARG A 113 8.87 -0.87 -0.65
N PRO A 114 8.34 -2.08 -0.45
CA PRO A 114 7.35 -2.62 -1.38
C PRO A 114 6.20 -1.64 -1.63
N GLY A 115 5.77 -1.52 -2.86
CA GLY A 115 4.94 -0.43 -3.34
C GLY A 115 3.45 -0.65 -3.11
N TRP A 116 3.02 -0.90 -1.87
CA TRP A 116 1.61 -1.05 -1.55
C TRP A 116 1.30 -0.61 -0.12
N ILE A 117 0.08 -0.15 0.09
CA ILE A 117 -0.48 0.17 1.40
C ILE A 117 -1.93 -0.31 1.40
N CYS A 118 -2.33 -1.00 2.46
CA CYS A 118 -3.72 -1.36 2.76
C CYS A 118 -4.19 -0.48 3.94
N GLN A 119 -5.22 0.35 3.70
CA GLN A 119 -5.72 1.30 4.68
C GLN A 119 -7.13 0.90 5.12
#